data_2759c5368ace338cb64d54776a3bc7d2
#
_entry.id   2759c5368ace338cb64d54776a3bc7d2
#
_cell.length_a   1.000
_cell.length_b   1.000
_cell.length_c   1.000
_cell.angle_alpha   90.00
_cell.angle_beta   90.00
_cell.angle_gamma   90.00
#
_symmetry.space_group_name_H-M   'P 1'
#
loop_
_entity.id
_entity.type
_entity.pdbx_description
1 polymer ?
#
loop_
_entity_poly.entity_id
_entity_poly.type
_entity_poly.pdbx_seq_one_letter_code
_entity_poly.pdbx_strand_id
1 'polypeptide(L)'
;DTYVSVVSGVKSDVPVSTISMSGTVTVPQSCEISPQTVTIDFGDILTSNIQTKGAMASGVTPEERTLTLACRNISAGVKVSLSFRGEADGSMPEALKTSNRDIGVMIKDMQGNVIRPQSGRLPIDNFQYPNQSGSSRISVYPINTTGRPPAVGQFNATATIQAEIQ
;
A
#
# COMPACT_ATOMS: atom_id res chain seq x y z
N ASP A 1 11.73 9.11 5.86
CA ASP A 1 10.50 8.32 5.95
C ASP A 1 9.71 8.39 4.66
N THR A 2 9.08 7.30 4.31
CA THR A 2 8.30 7.16 3.07
C THR A 2 6.83 7.01 3.43
N TYR A 3 5.96 7.78 2.77
CA TYR A 3 4.54 7.79 3.07
C TYR A 3 3.74 7.18 1.94
N VAL A 4 2.68 6.47 2.31
CA VAL A 4 1.59 6.14 1.40
C VAL A 4 0.41 6.98 1.84
N SER A 5 -0.06 7.84 0.96
CA SER A 5 -1.27 8.60 1.21
C SER A 5 -2.33 8.18 0.20
N VAL A 6 -3.46 7.74 0.70
CA VAL A 6 -4.61 7.38 -0.12
C VAL A 6 -5.65 8.48 0.03
N VAL A 7 -5.97 9.14 -1.06
CA VAL A 7 -7.07 10.09 -1.11
C VAL A 7 -8.11 9.53 -2.06
N SER A 8 -9.26 9.20 -1.53
CA SER A 8 -10.31 8.55 -2.29
C SER A 8 -11.68 9.10 -1.92
N GLY A 9 -12.62 8.97 -2.83
CA GLY A 9 -13.96 9.46 -2.60
C GLY A 9 -15.03 8.44 -2.96
N VAL A 10 -16.06 8.34 -2.11
CA VAL A 10 -17.25 7.53 -2.38
C VAL A 10 -18.45 8.46 -2.38
N LYS A 11 -19.11 8.57 -3.52
CA LYS A 11 -20.36 9.31 -3.69
C LYS A 11 -21.47 8.33 -4.03
N SER A 12 -22.71 8.79 -4.09
CA SER A 12 -23.81 7.93 -4.54
C SER A 12 -23.60 7.43 -5.96
N ASP A 13 -22.95 8.24 -6.81
CA ASP A 13 -22.73 7.90 -8.21
C ASP A 13 -21.24 7.74 -8.55
N VAL A 14 -20.40 8.68 -8.13
CA VAL A 14 -19.01 8.78 -8.62
C VAL A 14 -18.05 9.18 -7.50
N PRO A 15 -17.46 8.25 -6.77
CA PRO A 15 -16.38 8.57 -5.83
C PRO A 15 -15.03 8.68 -6.52
N VAL A 16 -14.15 9.49 -5.94
CA VAL A 16 -12.76 9.67 -6.40
C VAL A 16 -11.80 9.11 -5.37
N SER A 17 -10.79 8.39 -5.84
CA SER A 17 -9.81 7.71 -4.98
C SER A 17 -8.39 7.99 -5.42
N THR A 18 -7.55 8.46 -4.51
CA THR A 18 -6.14 8.70 -4.78
C THR A 18 -5.28 8.16 -3.64
N ILE A 19 -4.21 7.43 -3.99
CA ILE A 19 -3.19 7.00 -3.04
C ILE A 19 -1.89 7.71 -3.37
N SER A 20 -1.25 8.31 -2.38
CA SER A 20 0.12 8.82 -2.51
C SER A 20 1.04 8.13 -1.51
N MET A 21 2.24 7.82 -1.98
CA MET A 21 3.30 7.23 -1.16
C MET A 21 4.57 8.04 -1.31
N SER A 22 5.20 8.38 -0.20
CA SER A 22 6.45 9.14 -0.23
C SER A 22 7.33 8.82 0.98
N GLY A 23 8.63 9.10 0.87
CA GLY A 23 9.52 9.12 2.00
C GLY A 23 10.94 8.61 1.79
N THR A 24 11.72 8.69 2.85
CA THR A 24 13.08 8.19 2.95
C THR A 24 13.26 7.40 4.23
N VAL A 25 14.16 6.41 4.19
CA VAL A 25 14.49 5.59 5.36
C VAL A 25 15.88 5.94 5.85
N THR A 26 16.02 6.16 7.16
CA THR A 26 17.30 6.41 7.79
C THR A 26 17.60 5.30 8.79
N VAL A 27 18.60 4.50 8.49
CA VAL A 27 19.17 3.46 9.36
C VAL A 27 20.68 3.54 9.24
N PRO A 28 21.49 2.88 10.14
CA PRO A 28 22.96 2.88 10.00
C PRO A 28 23.43 2.44 8.61
N GLN A 29 22.82 1.41 8.03
CA GLN A 29 22.80 1.20 6.59
C GLN A 29 21.62 2.02 6.07
N SER A 30 21.79 2.73 4.98
CA SER A 30 20.75 3.60 4.48
C SER A 30 20.19 3.10 3.16
N CYS A 31 18.88 3.26 2.99
CA CYS A 31 18.19 2.93 1.76
C CYS A 31 17.26 4.07 1.35
N GLU A 32 17.23 4.36 0.07
CA GLU A 32 16.26 5.26 -0.52
C GLU A 32 15.27 4.46 -1.34
N ILE A 33 14.00 4.77 -1.18
CA ILE A 33 12.92 4.12 -1.91
C ILE A 33 12.43 5.07 -3.00
N SER A 34 12.37 4.56 -4.23
CA SER A 34 11.90 5.34 -5.39
C SER A 34 10.69 4.65 -6.01
N PRO A 35 9.69 5.40 -6.47
CA PRO A 35 9.57 6.85 -6.32
C PRO A 35 9.35 7.27 -4.87
N GLN A 36 9.75 8.48 -4.53
CA GLN A 36 9.57 9.00 -3.17
C GLN A 36 8.10 9.25 -2.84
N THR A 37 7.30 9.48 -3.85
CA THR A 37 5.85 9.60 -3.72
C THR A 37 5.19 8.75 -4.79
N VAL A 38 4.32 7.85 -4.37
CA VAL A 38 3.48 7.06 -5.27
C VAL A 38 2.05 7.50 -5.07
N THR A 39 1.42 7.91 -6.15
CA THR A 39 0.02 8.32 -6.13
C THR A 39 -0.79 7.31 -6.94
N ILE A 40 -1.84 6.78 -6.33
CA ILE A 40 -2.75 5.84 -6.96
C ILE A 40 -4.16 6.42 -6.91
N ASP A 41 -4.79 6.52 -8.05
CA ASP A 41 -6.17 6.94 -8.19
C ASP A 41 -7.00 5.74 -8.64
N PHE A 42 -7.92 5.30 -7.80
CA PHE A 42 -8.82 4.21 -8.15
C PHE A 42 -9.97 4.66 -9.05
N GLY A 43 -10.06 5.95 -9.33
CA GLY A 43 -11.18 6.51 -10.07
C GLY A 43 -12.44 6.57 -9.25
N ASP A 44 -13.52 6.70 -9.95
CA ASP A 44 -14.84 6.83 -9.33
C ASP A 44 -15.42 5.44 -9.06
N ILE A 45 -15.90 5.23 -7.84
CA ILE A 45 -16.46 3.96 -7.40
C ILE A 45 -17.91 4.19 -6.95
N LEU A 46 -18.83 3.49 -7.55
CA LEU A 46 -20.22 3.51 -7.10
C LEU A 46 -20.36 2.78 -5.77
N THR A 47 -21.16 3.31 -4.85
CA THR A 47 -21.39 2.66 -3.56
C THR A 47 -21.93 1.24 -3.72
N SER A 48 -22.75 1.01 -4.74
CA SER A 48 -23.30 -0.32 -5.04
C SER A 48 -22.23 -1.33 -5.48
N ASN A 49 -21.06 -0.86 -5.90
CA ASN A 49 -19.98 -1.71 -6.38
C ASN A 49 -18.99 -2.11 -5.29
N ILE A 50 -19.18 -1.64 -4.05
CA ILE A 50 -18.28 -1.90 -2.93
C ILE A 50 -19.07 -2.20 -1.65
N GLN A 51 -19.92 -3.21 -1.70
CA GLN A 51 -20.81 -3.57 -0.59
C GLN A 51 -20.57 -4.96 -0.01
N THR A 52 -19.75 -5.78 -0.64
CA THR A 52 -19.50 -7.13 -0.17
C THR A 52 -18.23 -7.16 0.68
N LYS A 53 -18.36 -7.58 1.91
CA LYS A 53 -17.23 -7.64 2.85
C LYS A 53 -16.08 -8.48 2.28
N GLY A 54 -14.89 -7.93 2.30
CA GLY A 54 -13.67 -8.58 1.83
C GLY A 54 -13.49 -8.58 0.32
N ALA A 55 -14.48 -8.12 -0.43
CA ALA A 55 -14.40 -8.09 -1.88
C ALA A 55 -13.89 -6.76 -2.40
N MET A 56 -13.07 -6.82 -3.44
CA MET A 56 -12.65 -5.64 -4.19
C MET A 56 -13.86 -4.99 -4.83
N ALA A 57 -13.82 -3.66 -4.95
CA ALA A 57 -14.87 -2.92 -5.65
C ALA A 57 -15.02 -3.44 -7.08
N SER A 58 -16.26 -3.67 -7.51
CA SER A 58 -16.57 -4.07 -8.88
C SER A 58 -16.18 -2.95 -9.84
N GLY A 59 -15.61 -3.33 -10.98
CA GLY A 59 -15.19 -2.36 -11.99
C GLY A 59 -13.86 -1.67 -11.69
N VAL A 60 -13.23 -1.97 -10.57
CA VAL A 60 -11.91 -1.45 -10.22
C VAL A 60 -10.87 -2.52 -10.53
N THR A 61 -9.82 -2.11 -11.22
CA THR A 61 -8.66 -2.97 -11.48
C THR A 61 -7.60 -2.68 -10.43
N PRO A 62 -6.96 -3.70 -9.84
CA PRO A 62 -5.86 -3.46 -8.92
C PRO A 62 -4.77 -2.63 -9.59
N GLU A 63 -4.26 -1.64 -8.87
CA GLU A 63 -3.19 -0.77 -9.36
C GLU A 63 -1.86 -1.36 -8.95
N GLU A 64 -0.94 -1.51 -9.91
CA GLU A 64 0.39 -2.05 -9.67
C GLU A 64 1.40 -0.92 -9.65
N ARG A 65 2.35 -1.00 -8.73
CA ARG A 65 3.44 -0.05 -8.63
C ARG A 65 4.74 -0.77 -8.33
N THR A 66 5.82 -0.33 -8.97
CA THR A 66 7.16 -0.82 -8.71
C THR A 66 7.85 0.09 -7.71
N LEU A 67 8.40 -0.50 -6.67
CA LEU A 67 9.20 0.19 -5.66
C LEU A 67 10.64 -0.22 -5.85
N THR A 68 11.51 0.76 -6.06
CA THR A 68 12.95 0.54 -6.27
C THR A 68 13.70 1.00 -5.03
N LEU A 69 14.68 0.21 -4.65
CA LEU A 69 15.49 0.45 -3.46
C LEU A 69 16.92 0.69 -3.87
N ALA A 70 17.51 1.78 -3.40
CA ALA A 70 18.93 2.08 -3.55
C ALA A 70 19.53 2.25 -2.15
N CYS A 71 20.48 1.40 -1.81
CA CYS A 71 21.01 1.33 -0.45
C CYS A 71 22.51 1.61 -0.41
N ARG A 72 23.02 1.73 0.80
CA ARG A 72 24.46 1.88 1.09
C ARG A 72 24.84 0.97 2.24
N ASN A 73 26.02 0.35 2.12
CA ASN A 73 26.65 -0.43 3.19
C ASN A 73 25.85 -1.69 3.60
N ILE A 74 25.11 -2.27 2.67
CA ILE A 74 24.42 -3.54 2.91
C ILE A 74 25.41 -4.67 2.60
N SER A 75 25.75 -5.45 3.62
CA SER A 75 26.67 -6.58 3.48
C SER A 75 26.01 -7.74 2.75
N ALA A 76 26.82 -8.49 2.01
CA ALA A 76 26.34 -9.70 1.33
C ALA A 76 25.70 -10.67 2.35
N GLY A 77 24.57 -11.24 1.97
CA GLY A 77 23.80 -12.14 2.82
C GLY A 77 22.77 -11.46 3.73
N VAL A 78 22.88 -10.15 3.90
CA VAL A 78 21.85 -9.38 4.64
C VAL A 78 20.61 -9.26 3.77
N LYS A 79 19.45 -9.53 4.36
CA LYS A 79 18.19 -9.47 3.63
C LYS A 79 17.53 -8.12 3.82
N VAL A 80 16.92 -7.63 2.76
CA VAL A 80 16.19 -6.37 2.76
C VAL A 80 14.75 -6.63 2.40
N SER A 81 13.85 -6.04 3.15
CA SER A 81 12.41 -6.10 2.87
C SER A 81 11.79 -4.72 3.14
N LEU A 82 10.55 -4.54 2.68
CA LEU A 82 9.79 -3.33 2.93
C LEU A 82 8.61 -3.64 3.86
N SER A 83 8.30 -2.71 4.74
CA SER A 83 7.09 -2.74 5.55
C SER A 83 6.25 -1.50 5.26
N PHE A 84 4.95 -1.63 5.48
CA PHE A 84 3.99 -0.54 5.25
C PHE A 84 3.41 -0.16 6.60
N ARG A 85 3.91 0.94 7.16
CA ARG A 85 3.54 1.43 8.48
C ARG A 85 2.31 2.31 8.36
N GLY A 86 1.17 1.76 8.69
CA GLY A 86 -0.10 2.46 8.69
C GLY A 86 -1.04 1.77 9.66
N GLU A 87 -2.18 2.40 9.90
CA GLU A 87 -3.18 1.86 10.81
C GLU A 87 -3.96 0.74 10.10
N ALA A 88 -4.13 -0.39 10.78
CA ALA A 88 -4.95 -1.48 10.27
C ALA A 88 -6.43 -1.16 10.42
N ASP A 89 -7.25 -1.62 9.47
CA ASP A 89 -8.69 -1.49 9.56
C ASP A 89 -9.21 -2.30 10.76
N GLY A 90 -10.13 -1.70 11.53
CA GLY A 90 -10.64 -2.34 12.74
C GLY A 90 -11.49 -3.58 12.48
N SER A 91 -12.13 -3.66 11.32
CA SER A 91 -12.97 -4.80 10.95
C SER A 91 -12.21 -5.86 10.16
N MET A 92 -11.18 -5.44 9.41
CA MET A 92 -10.31 -6.34 8.63
C MET A 92 -8.86 -5.90 8.78
N PRO A 93 -8.13 -6.43 9.79
CA PRO A 93 -6.76 -5.98 10.09
C PRO A 93 -5.75 -6.24 8.98
N GLU A 94 -6.05 -7.09 8.01
CA GLU A 94 -5.19 -7.27 6.85
C GLU A 94 -5.22 -6.09 5.88
N ALA A 95 -6.21 -5.20 6.01
CA ALA A 95 -6.35 -4.01 5.17
C ALA A 95 -5.86 -2.77 5.88
N LEU A 96 -5.34 -1.83 5.11
CA LEU A 96 -5.01 -0.49 5.59
C LEU A 96 -6.30 0.30 5.82
N LYS A 97 -6.41 0.91 6.99
CA LYS A 97 -7.55 1.75 7.35
C LYS A 97 -7.62 2.99 6.45
N THR A 98 -8.83 3.37 6.07
CA THR A 98 -9.08 4.63 5.37
C THR A 98 -9.93 5.54 6.25
N SER A 99 -10.14 6.76 5.78
CA SER A 99 -11.05 7.71 6.43
C SER A 99 -12.52 7.27 6.37
N ASN A 100 -12.84 6.32 5.49
CA ASN A 100 -14.18 5.72 5.43
C ASN A 100 -14.14 4.38 6.20
N ARG A 101 -14.94 4.26 7.25
CA ARG A 101 -14.92 3.11 8.15
C ARG A 101 -15.32 1.78 7.48
N ASP A 102 -15.98 1.83 6.34
CA ASP A 102 -16.45 0.66 5.60
C ASP A 102 -15.53 0.29 4.45
N ILE A 103 -14.46 1.06 4.23
CA ILE A 103 -13.50 0.84 3.14
C ILE A 103 -12.09 0.70 3.71
N GLY A 104 -11.39 -0.32 3.25
CA GLY A 104 -9.97 -0.51 3.49
C GLY A 104 -9.21 -0.64 2.18
N VAL A 105 -7.90 -0.62 2.26
CA VAL A 105 -7.02 -0.79 1.11
C VAL A 105 -6.17 -2.03 1.33
N MET A 106 -6.25 -2.96 0.38
CA MET A 106 -5.42 -4.16 0.38
C MET A 106 -4.14 -3.89 -0.39
N ILE A 107 -3.02 -4.28 0.19
CA ILE A 107 -1.71 -4.25 -0.45
C ILE A 107 -1.25 -5.71 -0.57
N LYS A 108 -0.91 -6.13 -1.77
CA LYS A 108 -0.43 -7.49 -2.05
C LYS A 108 0.88 -7.45 -2.81
N ASP A 109 1.67 -8.51 -2.66
CA ASP A 109 2.79 -8.75 -3.55
C ASP A 109 2.29 -9.36 -4.87
N MET A 110 3.20 -9.61 -5.80
CA MET A 110 2.81 -10.14 -7.12
C MET A 110 2.52 -11.64 -7.10
N GLN A 111 2.77 -12.32 -5.98
CA GLN A 111 2.39 -13.71 -5.78
C GLN A 111 1.01 -13.85 -5.13
N GLY A 112 0.35 -12.72 -4.83
CA GLY A 112 -0.98 -12.72 -4.23
C GLY A 112 -0.99 -12.74 -2.72
N ASN A 113 0.17 -12.63 -2.07
CA ASN A 113 0.24 -12.59 -0.62
C ASN A 113 -0.12 -11.20 -0.10
N VAL A 114 -0.97 -11.16 0.91
CA VAL A 114 -1.34 -9.90 1.56
C VAL A 114 -0.17 -9.40 2.39
N ILE A 115 0.13 -8.10 2.24
CA ILE A 115 1.12 -7.42 3.07
C ILE A 115 0.33 -6.62 4.10
N ARG A 116 0.29 -7.12 5.33
CA ARG A 116 -0.49 -6.47 6.39
C ARG A 116 0.15 -5.15 6.81
N PRO A 117 -0.66 -4.15 7.16
CA PRO A 117 -0.12 -2.95 7.80
C PRO A 117 0.69 -3.32 9.06
N GLN A 118 1.81 -2.67 9.26
CA GLN A 118 2.74 -2.84 10.38
C GLN A 118 3.56 -4.13 10.29
N SER A 119 2.92 -5.30 10.36
CA SER A 119 3.61 -6.58 10.52
C SER A 119 4.03 -7.22 9.21
N GLY A 120 3.37 -6.89 8.10
CA GLY A 120 3.66 -7.49 6.80
C GLY A 120 5.02 -7.06 6.25
N ARG A 121 5.62 -7.92 5.44
CA ARG A 121 6.90 -7.64 4.80
C ARG A 121 6.83 -7.98 3.33
N LEU A 122 7.42 -7.10 2.52
CA LEU A 122 7.62 -7.31 1.09
C LEU A 122 9.11 -7.58 0.87
N PRO A 123 9.52 -8.84 0.66
CA PRO A 123 10.93 -9.14 0.45
C PRO A 123 11.45 -8.52 -0.84
N ILE A 124 12.70 -8.06 -0.81
CA ILE A 124 13.42 -7.60 -1.99
C ILE A 124 14.36 -8.74 -2.42
N ASP A 125 13.80 -9.72 -3.11
CA ASP A 125 14.51 -10.95 -3.46
C ASP A 125 15.57 -10.77 -4.53
N ASN A 126 15.49 -9.69 -5.30
CA ASN A 126 16.43 -9.40 -6.38
C ASN A 126 17.49 -8.37 -5.99
N PHE A 127 17.75 -8.19 -4.70
CA PHE A 127 18.72 -7.22 -4.24
C PHE A 127 20.11 -7.58 -4.73
N GLN A 128 20.77 -6.66 -5.44
CA GLN A 128 22.09 -6.83 -6.01
C GLN A 128 23.11 -6.13 -5.13
N TYR A 129 23.90 -6.88 -4.40
CA TYR A 129 24.89 -6.33 -3.48
C TYR A 129 25.97 -5.48 -4.16
N PRO A 130 26.49 -5.86 -5.36
CA PRO A 130 27.46 -4.99 -6.06
C PRO A 130 26.91 -3.61 -6.36
N ASN A 131 25.65 -3.52 -6.72
CA ASN A 131 24.97 -2.27 -7.06
C ASN A 131 24.23 -1.65 -5.87
N GLN A 132 24.07 -2.39 -4.78
CA GLN A 132 23.30 -1.97 -3.60
C GLN A 132 21.88 -1.54 -3.97
N SER A 133 21.23 -2.30 -4.83
CA SER A 133 19.90 -1.95 -5.33
C SER A 133 19.02 -3.17 -5.54
N GLY A 134 17.72 -2.95 -5.51
CA GLY A 134 16.73 -3.96 -5.77
C GLY A 134 15.38 -3.31 -6.01
N SER A 135 14.38 -4.12 -6.34
CA SER A 135 13.04 -3.64 -6.57
C SER A 135 12.02 -4.72 -6.24
N SER A 136 10.78 -4.28 -6.02
CA SER A 136 9.64 -5.17 -5.91
C SER A 136 8.38 -4.44 -6.37
N ARG A 137 7.34 -5.21 -6.66
CA ARG A 137 6.07 -4.66 -7.13
C ARG A 137 4.98 -4.98 -6.14
N ILE A 138 4.04 -4.06 -6.01
CA ILE A 138 2.85 -4.23 -5.21
C ILE A 138 1.60 -4.08 -6.07
N SER A 139 0.54 -4.70 -5.63
CA SER A 139 -0.80 -4.56 -6.18
C SER A 139 -1.70 -4.00 -5.08
N VAL A 140 -2.43 -2.94 -5.39
CA VAL A 140 -3.21 -2.18 -4.40
C VAL A 140 -4.63 -2.01 -4.90
N TYR A 141 -5.61 -2.27 -4.06
CA TYR A 141 -7.01 -2.12 -4.43
C TYR A 141 -7.90 -1.85 -3.21
N PRO A 142 -9.03 -1.16 -3.39
CA PRO A 142 -9.96 -0.90 -2.31
C PRO A 142 -10.90 -2.09 -2.10
N ILE A 143 -11.25 -2.33 -0.84
CA ILE A 143 -12.22 -3.36 -0.47
C ILE A 143 -13.26 -2.78 0.50
N ASN A 144 -14.40 -3.43 0.58
CA ASN A 144 -15.33 -3.22 1.67
C ASN A 144 -14.88 -4.04 2.87
N THR A 145 -14.87 -3.46 4.06
CA THR A 145 -14.37 -4.12 5.27
C THR A 145 -15.46 -4.55 6.24
N THR A 146 -16.69 -4.11 6.06
CA THR A 146 -17.76 -4.33 7.03
C THR A 146 -18.98 -5.07 6.47
N GLY A 147 -19.18 -5.07 5.17
CA GLY A 147 -20.38 -5.57 4.52
C GLY A 147 -21.51 -4.53 4.44
N ARG A 148 -21.27 -3.32 4.94
CA ARG A 148 -22.24 -2.23 4.87
C ARG A 148 -21.97 -1.33 3.68
N PRO A 149 -23.00 -0.71 3.11
CA PRO A 149 -22.78 0.32 2.08
C PRO A 149 -21.95 1.46 2.68
N PRO A 150 -20.83 1.83 2.03
CA PRO A 150 -20.01 2.91 2.56
C PRO A 150 -20.68 4.27 2.39
N ALA A 151 -20.31 5.18 3.29
CA ALA A 151 -20.76 6.56 3.19
C ALA A 151 -20.22 7.21 1.91
N VAL A 152 -21.01 8.13 1.37
CA VAL A 152 -20.67 8.92 0.20
C VAL A 152 -19.63 9.98 0.59
N GLY A 153 -18.67 10.25 -0.29
CA GLY A 153 -17.66 11.27 -0.08
C GLY A 153 -16.25 10.75 -0.36
N GLN A 154 -15.28 11.61 -0.26
CA GLN A 154 -13.89 11.25 -0.44
C GLN A 154 -13.38 10.44 0.74
N PHE A 155 -12.57 9.44 0.46
CA PHE A 155 -11.84 8.74 1.50
C PHE A 155 -10.34 8.75 1.19
N ASN A 156 -9.52 8.65 2.25
CA ASN A 156 -8.08 8.65 2.12
C ASN A 156 -7.47 7.70 3.14
N ALA A 157 -6.24 7.29 2.87
CA ALA A 157 -5.42 6.54 3.81
C ALA A 157 -3.96 6.89 3.59
N THR A 158 -3.17 6.74 4.62
CA THR A 158 -1.73 6.96 4.57
C THR A 158 -0.99 5.81 5.22
N ALA A 159 0.16 5.48 4.67
CA ALA A 159 1.11 4.57 5.30
C ALA A 159 2.52 5.04 4.99
N THR A 160 3.46 4.68 5.84
CA THR A 160 4.88 4.94 5.63
C THR A 160 5.52 3.67 5.14
N ILE A 161 6.25 3.72 4.02
CA ILE A 161 7.04 2.59 3.55
C ILE A 161 8.41 2.67 4.20
N GLN A 162 8.85 1.57 4.76
CA GLN A 162 10.09 1.52 5.53
C GLN A 162 10.91 0.31 5.07
N ALA A 163 12.21 0.52 4.87
CA ALA A 163 13.12 -0.60 4.62
C ALA A 163 13.46 -1.28 5.93
N GLU A 164 13.39 -2.60 5.92
CA GLU A 164 13.78 -3.46 7.04
C GLU A 164 15.02 -4.25 6.61
N ILE A 165 16.09 -4.13 7.37
CA ILE A 165 17.38 -4.74 7.09
C ILE A 165 17.67 -5.77 8.17
N GLN A 166 17.92 -7.00 7.75
CA GLN A 166 18.17 -8.12 8.68
C GLN A 166 19.47 -8.84 8.38
#